data_f71feb0a7417c6905bffddad548b60cc
#
_entry.id   f71feb0a7417c6905bffddad548b60cc
#
_cell.length_a   1.000
_cell.length_b   1.000
_cell.length_c   1.000
_cell.angle_alpha   90.00
_cell.angle_beta   90.00
_cell.angle_gamma   90.00
#
_symmetry.space_group_name_H-M   'P 1'
#
loop_
_entity.id
_entity.type
_entity.pdbx_description
1 polymer ?
#
loop_
_entity_poly.entity_id
_entity_poly.type
_entity_poly.pdbx_seq_one_letter_code
_entity_poly.pdbx_strand_id
1 'polypeptide(L)'
;MKIEDLTWKELEEQIKNNPIFILPIGSIEQHGSHSTLGTDYVIPKYLCEQIENIENVISLPAIPYGVCPYHKGFPGSFDIGYNTLFNIIYKIIEAIKNDGAKKLIIINGHGGNTAAIEDAGTMLSENMNIIVVDWWNLAGNLNPIYKGGHGDKQETSAVMAIKESSVKLSLLKKQKMKHISENIKFSDSINANFQNGSIKILKNVKEIVEDGWVGNLDPSESNVEFGKQMLNDVTNYLIDFIKEFKKID
;
A
#
# COMPACT_ATOMS: atom_id res chain seq x y z
N MET A 1 12.80 -13.45 -8.55
CA MET A 1 12.70 -13.43 -10.05
C MET A 1 11.35 -12.90 -10.46
N LYS A 2 11.26 -12.24 -11.63
CA LYS A 2 9.99 -11.68 -12.13
C LYS A 2 9.26 -12.70 -12.98
N ILE A 3 7.94 -12.86 -12.77
CA ILE A 3 7.16 -13.86 -13.54
C ILE A 3 7.12 -13.53 -15.04
N GLU A 4 7.10 -12.23 -15.38
CA GLU A 4 7.09 -11.78 -16.78
C GLU A 4 8.39 -12.10 -17.57
N ASP A 5 9.46 -12.45 -16.86
CA ASP A 5 10.73 -12.85 -17.46
C ASP A 5 10.84 -14.39 -17.63
N LEU A 6 9.86 -15.17 -17.13
CA LEU A 6 9.86 -16.62 -17.17
C LEU A 6 9.04 -17.15 -18.35
N THR A 7 9.53 -18.20 -18.97
CA THR A 7 8.70 -19.04 -19.82
C THR A 7 7.79 -19.92 -18.94
N TRP A 8 6.68 -20.42 -19.50
CA TRP A 8 5.78 -21.31 -18.76
C TRP A 8 6.47 -22.59 -18.26
N LYS A 9 7.49 -23.08 -18.97
CA LYS A 9 8.27 -24.25 -18.53
C LYS A 9 9.17 -23.95 -17.34
N GLU A 10 9.81 -22.78 -17.34
CA GLU A 10 10.60 -22.35 -16.19
C GLU A 10 9.74 -22.14 -14.95
N LEU A 11 8.53 -21.57 -15.12
CA LEU A 11 7.58 -21.44 -14.02
C LEU A 11 7.15 -22.80 -13.47
N GLU A 12 6.84 -23.78 -14.34
CA GLU A 12 6.49 -25.15 -13.94
C GLU A 12 7.59 -25.81 -13.08
N GLU A 13 8.86 -25.60 -13.42
CA GLU A 13 9.98 -26.11 -12.62
C GLU A 13 10.12 -25.33 -11.29
N GLN A 14 9.93 -24.01 -11.30
CA GLN A 14 9.99 -23.22 -10.06
C GLN A 14 8.89 -23.61 -9.06
N ILE A 15 7.67 -23.90 -9.53
CA ILE A 15 6.55 -24.29 -8.68
C ILE A 15 6.84 -25.56 -7.88
N LYS A 16 7.61 -26.50 -8.41
CA LYS A 16 8.05 -27.72 -7.70
C LYS A 16 8.83 -27.43 -6.41
N ASN A 17 9.46 -26.27 -6.33
CA ASN A 17 10.23 -25.83 -5.17
C ASN A 17 9.38 -25.08 -4.14
N ASN A 18 8.04 -25.06 -4.28
CA ASN A 18 7.11 -24.36 -3.41
C ASN A 18 7.50 -22.87 -3.18
N PRO A 19 7.57 -22.05 -4.25
CA PRO A 19 8.02 -20.66 -4.18
C PRO A 19 7.00 -19.78 -3.44
N ILE A 20 7.50 -18.65 -2.93
CA ILE A 20 6.65 -17.57 -2.43
C ILE A 20 6.37 -16.61 -3.59
N PHE A 21 5.09 -16.44 -3.93
CA PHE A 21 4.65 -15.40 -4.85
C PHE A 21 4.50 -14.07 -4.10
N ILE A 22 4.82 -12.96 -4.77
CA ILE A 22 4.63 -11.61 -4.21
C ILE A 22 3.82 -10.78 -5.19
N LEU A 23 2.71 -10.19 -4.70
CA LEU A 23 1.83 -9.32 -5.48
C LEU A 23 1.79 -7.91 -4.88
N PRO A 24 2.45 -6.93 -5.48
CA PRO A 24 2.29 -5.53 -5.07
C PRO A 24 0.97 -4.97 -5.61
N ILE A 25 0.21 -4.25 -4.77
CA ILE A 25 -1.07 -3.63 -5.16
C ILE A 25 -1.06 -2.18 -4.68
N GLY A 26 -1.32 -1.26 -5.58
CA GLY A 26 -1.35 0.17 -5.31
C GLY A 26 -2.66 0.85 -5.69
N SER A 27 -2.58 2.18 -5.81
CA SER A 27 -3.62 3.06 -6.33
C SER A 27 -2.98 4.24 -7.07
N ILE A 28 -3.72 4.83 -7.99
CA ILE A 28 -3.38 6.14 -8.56
C ILE A 28 -4.40 7.13 -7.99
N GLU A 29 -3.95 7.93 -7.02
CA GLU A 29 -4.79 8.91 -6.34
C GLU A 29 -3.99 10.11 -5.81
N GLN A 30 -4.70 11.16 -5.43
CA GLN A 30 -4.10 12.37 -4.90
C GLN A 30 -3.43 12.13 -3.53
N HIS A 31 -2.29 12.78 -3.27
CA HIS A 31 -1.54 12.81 -2.00
C HIS A 31 -1.10 14.24 -1.66
N GLY A 32 -2.07 15.17 -1.69
CA GLY A 32 -1.77 16.60 -1.61
C GLY A 32 -1.24 17.17 -2.93
N SER A 33 -1.06 18.49 -2.96
CA SER A 33 -0.51 19.18 -4.14
C SER A 33 0.99 18.95 -4.34
N HIS A 34 1.67 18.39 -3.35
CA HIS A 34 3.12 18.26 -3.29
C HIS A 34 3.65 16.88 -3.67
N SER A 35 2.85 15.82 -3.55
CA SER A 35 3.29 14.45 -3.84
C SER A 35 2.69 13.90 -5.14
N THR A 36 3.27 12.82 -5.64
CA THR A 36 2.83 12.18 -6.88
C THR A 36 1.52 11.42 -6.70
N LEU A 37 0.72 11.36 -7.77
CA LEU A 37 -0.49 10.51 -7.82
C LEU A 37 -0.18 9.01 -7.67
N GLY A 38 1.04 8.61 -7.94
CA GLY A 38 1.49 7.22 -7.88
C GLY A 38 2.08 6.79 -6.55
N THR A 39 1.92 7.55 -5.46
CA THR A 39 2.49 7.24 -4.15
C THR A 39 2.21 5.79 -3.74
N ASP A 40 0.94 5.40 -3.74
CA ASP A 40 0.50 4.07 -3.35
C ASP A 40 0.96 2.94 -4.28
N TYR A 41 1.32 3.27 -5.51
CA TYR A 41 1.82 2.32 -6.49
C TYR A 41 3.34 2.14 -6.40
N VAL A 42 4.09 3.25 -6.28
CA VAL A 42 5.55 3.17 -6.35
C VAL A 42 6.16 2.56 -5.10
N ILE A 43 5.53 2.73 -3.93
CA ILE A 43 6.07 2.22 -2.67
C ILE A 43 5.99 0.68 -2.60
N PRO A 44 4.82 0.01 -2.75
CA PRO A 44 4.76 -1.45 -2.72
C PRO A 44 5.55 -2.09 -3.87
N LYS A 45 5.57 -1.46 -5.04
CA LYS A 45 6.42 -1.89 -6.15
C LYS A 45 7.90 -1.86 -5.76
N TYR A 46 8.37 -0.76 -5.19
CA TYR A 46 9.75 -0.64 -4.71
C TYR A 46 10.09 -1.71 -3.67
N LEU A 47 9.25 -1.91 -2.66
CA LEU A 47 9.45 -2.93 -1.63
C LEU A 47 9.54 -4.34 -2.25
N CYS A 48 8.70 -4.65 -3.24
CA CYS A 48 8.77 -5.90 -3.98
C CYS A 48 10.12 -6.03 -4.72
N GLU A 49 10.59 -5.00 -5.40
CA GLU A 49 11.87 -4.98 -6.13
C GLU A 49 13.08 -5.19 -5.19
N GLN A 50 12.99 -4.76 -3.91
CA GLN A 50 14.07 -5.01 -2.95
C GLN A 50 14.18 -6.48 -2.50
N ILE A 51 13.10 -7.25 -2.61
CA ILE A 51 13.02 -8.64 -2.11
C ILE A 51 12.87 -9.69 -3.23
N GLU A 52 12.61 -9.30 -4.49
CA GLU A 52 12.38 -10.22 -5.62
C GLU A 52 13.60 -11.09 -5.99
N ASN A 53 14.81 -10.68 -5.62
CA ASN A 53 16.03 -11.45 -5.86
C ASN A 53 16.34 -12.48 -4.76
N ILE A 54 15.50 -12.58 -3.73
CA ILE A 54 15.63 -13.65 -2.73
C ILE A 54 15.32 -14.97 -3.44
N GLU A 55 16.17 -15.98 -3.19
CA GLU A 55 15.99 -17.33 -3.74
C GLU A 55 14.56 -17.85 -3.44
N ASN A 56 13.96 -18.51 -4.43
CA ASN A 56 12.63 -19.10 -4.34
C ASN A 56 11.50 -18.08 -4.07
N VAL A 57 11.66 -16.87 -4.60
CA VAL A 57 10.65 -15.81 -4.63
C VAL A 57 10.32 -15.47 -6.08
N ILE A 58 9.02 -15.38 -6.40
CA ILE A 58 8.50 -14.99 -7.71
C ILE A 58 7.64 -13.74 -7.53
N SER A 59 8.06 -12.61 -8.11
CA SER A 59 7.28 -11.38 -8.11
C SER A 59 6.30 -11.33 -9.28
N LEU A 60 5.08 -10.90 -9.01
CA LEU A 60 4.05 -10.59 -10.00
C LEU A 60 4.09 -9.09 -10.35
N PRO A 61 3.63 -8.70 -11.56
CA PRO A 61 3.51 -7.30 -11.93
C PRO A 61 2.62 -6.52 -10.95
N ALA A 62 3.05 -5.33 -10.57
CA ALA A 62 2.32 -4.50 -9.63
C ALA A 62 0.99 -4.00 -10.24
N ILE A 63 -0.11 -4.07 -9.47
CA ILE A 63 -1.42 -3.53 -9.85
C ILE A 63 -1.43 -2.03 -9.54
N PRO A 64 -1.58 -1.15 -10.56
CA PRO A 64 -1.46 0.30 -10.35
C PRO A 64 -2.76 0.98 -9.94
N TYR A 65 -3.93 0.34 -10.05
CA TYR A 65 -5.23 0.93 -9.79
C TYR A 65 -5.93 0.28 -8.61
N GLY A 66 -6.57 1.10 -7.77
CA GLY A 66 -7.19 0.69 -6.52
C GLY A 66 -8.60 1.25 -6.30
N VAL A 67 -9.06 1.14 -5.07
CA VAL A 67 -10.38 1.58 -4.60
C VAL A 67 -10.24 2.88 -3.81
N CYS A 68 -10.48 4.02 -4.46
CA CYS A 68 -10.28 5.34 -3.85
C CYS A 68 -11.50 6.29 -3.99
N PRO A 69 -12.71 5.85 -3.60
CA PRO A 69 -13.94 6.62 -3.82
C PRO A 69 -13.95 7.97 -3.09
N TYR A 70 -13.26 8.05 -1.94
CA TYR A 70 -13.18 9.28 -1.14
C TYR A 70 -12.30 10.37 -1.76
N HIS A 71 -11.44 10.02 -2.72
CA HIS A 71 -10.51 10.92 -3.40
C HIS A 71 -11.02 11.44 -4.76
N LYS A 72 -12.20 11.02 -5.22
CA LYS A 72 -12.78 11.40 -6.53
C LYS A 72 -12.94 12.92 -6.78
N GLY A 73 -12.94 13.72 -5.73
CA GLY A 73 -12.97 15.19 -5.84
C GLY A 73 -11.69 15.82 -6.40
N PHE A 74 -10.62 15.05 -6.57
CA PHE A 74 -9.32 15.51 -7.06
C PHE A 74 -9.00 14.87 -8.42
N PRO A 75 -8.54 15.66 -9.41
CA PRO A 75 -8.09 15.13 -10.70
C PRO A 75 -6.98 14.08 -10.54
N GLY A 76 -7.04 13.02 -11.32
CA GLY A 76 -6.04 11.95 -11.30
C GLY A 76 -6.28 10.86 -10.26
N SER A 77 -7.32 10.94 -9.44
CA SER A 77 -7.73 9.83 -8.56
C SER A 77 -8.62 8.86 -9.35
N PHE A 78 -8.08 7.69 -9.70
CA PHE A 78 -8.73 6.69 -10.55
C PHE A 78 -9.31 5.55 -9.73
N ASP A 79 -10.53 5.73 -9.23
CA ASP A 79 -11.24 4.69 -8.51
C ASP A 79 -11.83 3.66 -9.46
N ILE A 80 -11.34 2.42 -9.41
CA ILE A 80 -11.89 1.30 -10.19
C ILE A 80 -13.04 0.57 -9.47
N GLY A 81 -13.28 0.90 -8.20
CA GLY A 81 -14.33 0.31 -7.37
C GLY A 81 -13.97 -1.07 -6.81
N TYR A 82 -14.61 -1.37 -5.67
CA TYR A 82 -14.37 -2.61 -4.91
C TYR A 82 -14.52 -3.87 -5.76
N ASN A 83 -15.67 -4.05 -6.45
CA ASN A 83 -15.94 -5.28 -7.20
C ASN A 83 -14.92 -5.54 -8.31
N THR A 84 -14.45 -4.49 -8.97
CA THR A 84 -13.44 -4.62 -10.04
C THR A 84 -12.12 -5.08 -9.46
N LEU A 85 -11.63 -4.42 -8.41
CA LEU A 85 -10.38 -4.80 -7.76
C LEU A 85 -10.46 -6.21 -7.15
N PHE A 86 -11.54 -6.52 -6.42
CA PHE A 86 -11.78 -7.85 -5.87
C PHE A 86 -11.68 -8.93 -6.95
N ASN A 87 -12.36 -8.77 -8.08
CA ASN A 87 -12.34 -9.75 -9.16
C ASN A 87 -10.95 -9.91 -9.79
N ILE A 88 -10.20 -8.81 -9.95
CA ILE A 88 -8.82 -8.87 -10.47
C ILE A 88 -7.94 -9.69 -9.51
N ILE A 89 -7.96 -9.36 -8.22
CA ILE A 89 -7.15 -10.03 -7.20
C ILE A 89 -7.55 -11.51 -7.11
N TYR A 90 -8.86 -11.77 -7.02
CA TYR A 90 -9.39 -13.14 -6.96
C TYR A 90 -8.90 -13.98 -8.14
N LYS A 91 -8.99 -13.47 -9.37
CA LYS A 91 -8.56 -14.21 -10.57
C LYS A 91 -7.05 -14.40 -10.65
N ILE A 92 -6.25 -13.47 -10.16
CA ILE A 92 -4.80 -13.65 -10.08
C ILE A 92 -4.46 -14.75 -9.06
N ILE A 93 -5.04 -14.70 -7.85
CA ILE A 93 -4.81 -15.72 -6.81
C ILE A 93 -5.29 -17.09 -7.29
N GLU A 94 -6.49 -17.16 -7.88
CA GLU A 94 -7.04 -18.40 -8.45
C GLU A 94 -6.10 -19.00 -9.50
N ALA A 95 -5.54 -18.18 -10.39
CA ALA A 95 -4.63 -18.64 -11.44
C ALA A 95 -3.35 -19.24 -10.85
N ILE A 96 -2.64 -18.51 -9.98
CA ILE A 96 -1.40 -19.04 -9.39
C ILE A 96 -1.64 -20.26 -8.49
N LYS A 97 -2.80 -20.31 -7.80
CA LYS A 97 -3.21 -21.47 -6.99
C LYS A 97 -3.45 -22.70 -7.87
N ASN A 98 -4.12 -22.54 -9.02
CA ASN A 98 -4.35 -23.62 -9.98
C ASN A 98 -3.03 -24.12 -10.60
N ASP A 99 -2.03 -23.27 -10.73
CA ASP A 99 -0.68 -23.66 -11.14
C ASP A 99 0.10 -24.38 -10.03
N GLY A 100 -0.41 -24.41 -8.80
CA GLY A 100 0.19 -25.13 -7.68
C GLY A 100 0.87 -24.24 -6.63
N ALA A 101 0.71 -22.91 -6.69
CA ALA A 101 1.23 -22.03 -5.66
C ALA A 101 0.56 -22.29 -4.29
N LYS A 102 1.38 -22.34 -3.24
CA LYS A 102 0.91 -22.52 -1.85
C LYS A 102 1.17 -21.32 -0.95
N LYS A 103 1.94 -20.34 -1.42
CA LYS A 103 2.39 -19.19 -0.63
C LYS A 103 2.30 -17.89 -1.43
N LEU A 104 1.62 -16.91 -0.88
CA LEU A 104 1.48 -15.57 -1.47
C LEU A 104 1.68 -14.49 -0.39
N ILE A 105 2.46 -13.48 -0.70
CA ILE A 105 2.54 -12.23 0.05
C ILE A 105 1.97 -11.12 -0.82
N ILE A 106 0.96 -10.42 -0.34
CA ILE A 106 0.40 -9.22 -0.96
C ILE A 106 0.98 -8.01 -0.23
N ILE A 107 1.70 -7.15 -0.95
CA ILE A 107 2.17 -5.87 -0.42
C ILE A 107 1.18 -4.80 -0.86
N ASN A 108 0.34 -4.38 0.09
CA ASN A 108 -0.68 -3.36 -0.14
C ASN A 108 -0.09 -1.96 0.05
N GLY A 109 -0.31 -1.09 -0.93
CA GLY A 109 0.11 0.31 -0.91
C GLY A 109 -1.00 1.29 -0.51
N HIS A 110 -2.28 0.86 -0.46
CA HIS A 110 -3.42 1.75 -0.33
C HIS A 110 -4.51 1.19 0.59
N GLY A 111 -4.92 1.99 1.58
CA GLY A 111 -5.91 1.57 2.57
C GLY A 111 -7.29 1.23 2.00
N GLY A 112 -7.69 1.87 0.91
CA GLY A 112 -8.97 1.58 0.24
C GLY A 112 -9.04 0.18 -0.40
N ASN A 113 -7.90 -0.48 -0.63
CA ASN A 113 -7.82 -1.81 -1.21
C ASN A 113 -8.07 -2.94 -0.20
N THR A 114 -7.87 -2.65 1.11
CA THR A 114 -7.79 -3.66 2.17
C THR A 114 -8.96 -4.64 2.14
N ALA A 115 -10.20 -4.14 2.08
CA ALA A 115 -11.38 -5.01 2.05
C ALA A 115 -11.40 -5.98 0.84
N ALA A 116 -11.06 -5.48 -0.36
CA ALA A 116 -11.04 -6.32 -1.56
C ALA A 116 -9.93 -7.38 -1.52
N ILE A 117 -8.78 -7.03 -0.94
CA ILE A 117 -7.64 -7.94 -0.75
C ILE A 117 -7.99 -9.04 0.27
N GLU A 118 -8.50 -8.64 1.44
CA GLU A 118 -8.85 -9.57 2.53
C GLU A 118 -9.94 -10.54 2.12
N ASP A 119 -11.00 -10.07 1.45
CA ASP A 119 -12.09 -10.91 0.99
C ASP A 119 -11.61 -11.91 -0.08
N ALA A 120 -10.87 -11.47 -1.10
CA ALA A 120 -10.32 -12.36 -2.13
C ALA A 120 -9.34 -13.38 -1.54
N GLY A 121 -8.45 -12.92 -0.65
CA GLY A 121 -7.50 -13.78 0.04
C GLY A 121 -8.19 -14.85 0.91
N THR A 122 -9.18 -14.44 1.71
CA THR A 122 -9.93 -15.36 2.58
C THR A 122 -10.65 -16.44 1.79
N MET A 123 -11.30 -16.09 0.67
CA MET A 123 -12.02 -17.04 -0.16
C MET A 123 -11.09 -18.09 -0.82
N LEU A 124 -9.82 -17.78 -1.02
CA LEU A 124 -8.87 -18.66 -1.72
C LEU A 124 -7.79 -19.24 -0.79
N SER A 125 -7.86 -18.99 0.51
CA SER A 125 -6.86 -19.41 1.51
C SER A 125 -6.85 -20.93 1.78
N GLU A 126 -7.85 -21.68 1.35
CA GLU A 126 -7.84 -23.14 1.50
C GLU A 126 -6.63 -23.76 0.79
N ASN A 127 -5.75 -24.46 1.53
CA ASN A 127 -4.49 -25.02 1.06
C ASN A 127 -3.49 -24.01 0.46
N MET A 128 -3.65 -22.72 0.78
CA MET A 128 -2.72 -21.67 0.37
C MET A 128 -2.54 -20.65 1.49
N ASN A 129 -1.30 -20.38 1.89
CA ASN A 129 -0.97 -19.37 2.88
C ASN A 129 -0.89 -17.98 2.19
N ILE A 130 -1.85 -17.12 2.48
CA ILE A 130 -1.94 -15.76 1.91
C ILE A 130 -1.67 -14.76 3.02
N ILE A 131 -0.63 -13.96 2.87
CA ILE A 131 -0.19 -12.93 3.81
C ILE A 131 -0.45 -11.56 3.20
N VAL A 132 -1.03 -10.64 3.96
CA VAL A 132 -1.24 -9.24 3.55
C VAL A 132 -0.37 -8.33 4.39
N VAL A 133 0.37 -7.46 3.75
CA VAL A 133 1.24 -6.46 4.37
C VAL A 133 0.79 -5.07 3.94
N ASP A 134 0.12 -4.36 4.83
CA ASP A 134 -0.11 -2.92 4.72
C ASP A 134 1.19 -2.21 5.12
N TRP A 135 2.00 -1.78 4.16
CA TRP A 135 3.37 -1.31 4.40
C TRP A 135 3.44 -0.15 5.41
N TRP A 136 2.48 0.78 5.37
CA TRP A 136 2.45 1.96 6.25
C TRP A 136 2.18 1.57 7.71
N ASN A 137 1.27 0.58 7.93
CA ASN A 137 1.00 0.03 9.26
C ASN A 137 2.21 -0.73 9.79
N LEU A 138 2.85 -1.55 8.94
CA LEU A 138 4.07 -2.26 9.29
C LEU A 138 5.18 -1.28 9.71
N ALA A 139 5.42 -0.23 8.91
CA ALA A 139 6.40 0.80 9.25
C ALA A 139 6.13 1.43 10.62
N GLY A 140 4.88 1.86 10.86
CA GLY A 140 4.48 2.46 12.14
C GLY A 140 4.56 1.50 13.34
N ASN A 141 4.42 0.18 13.12
CA ASN A 141 4.58 -0.84 14.15
C ASN A 141 6.07 -1.13 14.44
N LEU A 142 6.92 -1.10 13.43
CA LEU A 142 8.36 -1.26 13.59
C LEU A 142 8.98 -0.09 14.37
N ASN A 143 8.55 1.12 14.08
CA ASN A 143 8.97 2.31 14.81
C ASN A 143 7.85 3.37 14.83
N PRO A 144 7.36 3.77 16.01
CA PRO A 144 6.29 4.77 16.12
C PRO A 144 6.57 6.12 15.45
N ILE A 145 7.84 6.47 15.22
CA ILE A 145 8.21 7.71 14.49
C ILE A 145 7.78 7.68 13.02
N TYR A 146 7.56 6.47 12.46
CA TYR A 146 7.09 6.27 11.09
C TYR A 146 5.57 6.26 10.97
N LYS A 147 4.82 6.36 12.08
CA LYS A 147 3.35 6.30 12.05
C LYS A 147 2.76 7.55 11.44
N GLY A 148 2.37 7.46 10.19
CA GLY A 148 1.85 8.56 9.40
C GLY A 148 0.38 8.41 8.98
N GLY A 149 0.00 9.18 7.96
CA GLY A 149 -1.31 9.22 7.34
C GLY A 149 -1.19 9.55 5.85
N HIS A 150 -2.31 9.91 5.24
CA HIS A 150 -2.42 10.12 3.79
C HIS A 150 -1.69 11.38 3.32
N GLY A 151 -0.70 11.23 2.47
CA GLY A 151 0.07 12.32 1.87
C GLY A 151 0.92 13.11 2.87
N ASP A 152 1.18 12.56 4.06
CA ASP A 152 1.98 13.20 5.08
C ASP A 152 3.49 12.86 4.98
N LYS A 153 4.27 13.19 5.99
CA LYS A 153 5.72 12.95 6.03
C LYS A 153 6.10 11.50 5.78
N GLN A 154 5.32 10.51 6.25
CA GLN A 154 5.61 9.09 6.06
C GLN A 154 5.67 8.77 4.56
N GLU A 155 4.56 8.96 3.86
CA GLU A 155 4.45 8.62 2.44
C GLU A 155 5.31 9.53 1.57
N THR A 156 5.32 10.83 1.86
CA THR A 156 6.12 11.81 1.12
C THR A 156 7.60 11.48 1.18
N SER A 157 8.13 11.12 2.38
CA SER A 157 9.53 10.73 2.52
C SER A 157 9.84 9.40 1.82
N ALA A 158 8.92 8.42 1.86
CA ALA A 158 9.08 7.17 1.13
C ALA A 158 9.21 7.44 -0.38
N VAL A 159 8.34 8.28 -0.95
CA VAL A 159 8.42 8.68 -2.36
C VAL A 159 9.73 9.42 -2.65
N MET A 160 10.17 10.35 -1.78
CA MET A 160 11.45 11.04 -1.95
C MET A 160 12.63 10.08 -1.97
N ALA A 161 12.61 9.06 -1.13
CA ALA A 161 13.67 8.04 -1.10
C ALA A 161 13.73 7.21 -2.39
N ILE A 162 12.58 6.96 -3.03
CA ILE A 162 12.48 6.18 -4.27
C ILE A 162 12.79 7.09 -5.49
N LYS A 163 12.17 8.26 -5.54
CA LYS A 163 12.30 9.23 -6.65
C LYS A 163 12.01 10.64 -6.16
N GLU A 164 13.02 11.31 -5.63
CA GLU A 164 12.92 12.66 -5.04
C GLU A 164 12.24 13.68 -5.98
N SER A 165 12.54 13.61 -7.28
CA SER A 165 11.96 14.52 -8.29
C SER A 165 10.44 14.40 -8.45
N SER A 166 9.80 13.37 -7.90
CA SER A 166 8.34 13.17 -7.93
C SER A 166 7.63 13.95 -6.82
N VAL A 167 8.36 14.53 -5.86
CA VAL A 167 7.82 15.37 -4.78
C VAL A 167 8.19 16.82 -5.04
N LYS A 168 7.23 17.72 -4.83
CA LYS A 168 7.35 19.16 -5.05
C LYS A 168 6.90 19.92 -3.80
N LEU A 169 7.70 19.89 -2.74
CA LEU A 169 7.37 20.55 -1.47
C LEU A 169 7.03 22.04 -1.61
N SER A 170 7.52 22.70 -2.68
CA SER A 170 7.16 24.09 -2.99
C SER A 170 5.67 24.31 -3.30
N LEU A 171 4.95 23.24 -3.65
CA LEU A 171 3.51 23.27 -3.91
C LEU A 171 2.67 22.92 -2.68
N LEU A 172 3.32 22.44 -1.60
CA LEU A 172 2.63 22.05 -0.36
C LEU A 172 1.85 23.22 0.21
N LYS A 173 0.58 22.98 0.52
CA LYS A 173 -0.26 23.93 1.23
C LYS A 173 -0.46 23.48 2.68
N LYS A 174 -0.55 24.46 3.57
CA LYS A 174 -0.85 24.19 4.97
C LYS A 174 -2.19 23.50 5.12
N GLN A 175 -2.23 22.41 5.89
CA GLN A 175 -3.47 21.69 6.18
C GLN A 175 -4.47 22.60 6.89
N LYS A 176 -5.69 22.61 6.39
CA LYS A 176 -6.84 23.27 7.02
C LYS A 176 -8.05 22.34 6.93
N MET A 177 -8.31 21.63 8.02
CA MET A 177 -9.46 20.71 8.09
C MET A 177 -10.75 21.46 8.38
N LYS A 178 -11.79 21.17 7.61
CA LYS A 178 -13.17 21.61 7.83
C LYS A 178 -13.87 20.59 8.73
N HIS A 179 -13.91 20.87 10.01
CA HIS A 179 -14.59 20.02 10.98
C HIS A 179 -16.12 20.11 10.87
N ILE A 180 -16.83 19.11 11.39
CA ILE A 180 -18.31 19.09 11.41
C ILE A 180 -18.86 20.19 12.35
N SER A 181 -18.24 20.33 13.51
CA SER A 181 -18.57 21.35 14.50
C SER A 181 -17.37 21.62 15.42
N GLU A 182 -17.51 22.54 16.37
CA GLU A 182 -16.48 22.79 17.40
C GLU A 182 -16.16 21.55 18.23
N ASN A 183 -17.16 20.67 18.43
CA ASN A 183 -17.04 19.48 19.28
C ASN A 183 -16.85 18.17 18.51
N ILE A 184 -17.12 18.14 17.20
CA ILE A 184 -16.92 16.97 16.32
C ILE A 184 -15.83 17.30 15.33
N LYS A 185 -14.62 16.82 15.60
CA LYS A 185 -13.43 17.18 14.83
C LYS A 185 -12.87 15.96 14.12
N PHE A 186 -12.63 16.07 12.81
CA PHE A 186 -11.90 15.05 12.08
C PHE A 186 -10.50 14.87 12.68
N SER A 187 -10.09 13.61 12.87
CA SER A 187 -8.73 13.20 13.21
C SER A 187 -7.94 12.73 11.97
N ASP A 188 -8.66 12.25 10.96
CA ASP A 188 -8.13 11.86 9.65
C ASP A 188 -9.22 12.01 8.57
N SER A 189 -9.05 11.38 7.42
CA SER A 189 -9.99 11.48 6.28
C SER A 189 -11.35 10.81 6.50
N ILE A 190 -11.48 9.96 7.52
CA ILE A 190 -12.71 9.16 7.77
C ILE A 190 -13.16 9.27 9.21
N ASN A 191 -12.22 9.35 10.15
CA ASN A 191 -12.53 9.33 11.58
C ASN A 191 -12.67 10.75 12.13
N ALA A 192 -13.63 10.92 13.04
CA ALA A 192 -13.82 12.14 13.81
C ALA A 192 -13.98 11.81 15.29
N ASN A 193 -13.45 12.68 16.13
CA ASN A 193 -13.54 12.57 17.56
C ASN A 193 -14.73 13.37 18.10
N PHE A 194 -15.48 12.77 19.00
CA PHE A 194 -16.52 13.42 19.79
C PHE A 194 -16.37 12.97 21.23
N GLN A 195 -16.14 13.90 22.15
CA GLN A 195 -15.78 13.59 23.53
C GLN A 195 -14.57 12.61 23.60
N ASN A 196 -14.70 11.50 24.29
CA ASN A 196 -13.66 10.47 24.42
C ASN A 196 -13.79 9.32 23.39
N GLY A 197 -14.71 9.46 22.42
CA GLY A 197 -14.97 8.45 21.41
C GLY A 197 -14.52 8.87 20.02
N SER A 198 -14.30 7.88 19.15
CA SER A 198 -14.05 8.07 17.73
C SER A 198 -15.16 7.43 16.90
N ILE A 199 -15.64 8.13 15.89
CA ILE A 199 -16.71 7.71 14.97
C ILE A 199 -16.27 7.91 13.53
N LYS A 200 -16.83 7.12 12.61
CA LYS A 200 -16.58 7.31 11.17
C LYS A 200 -17.60 8.29 10.57
N ILE A 201 -17.12 9.26 9.83
CA ILE A 201 -17.93 10.20 9.06
C ILE A 201 -17.49 10.12 7.61
N LEU A 202 -18.37 9.53 6.78
CA LEU A 202 -18.06 9.23 5.39
C LEU A 202 -18.31 10.47 4.52
N LYS A 203 -17.21 11.11 4.10
CA LYS A 203 -17.21 12.28 3.21
C LYS A 203 -16.10 12.18 2.17
N ASN A 204 -16.27 12.93 1.08
CA ASN A 204 -15.17 13.12 0.15
C ASN A 204 -14.06 13.94 0.82
N VAL A 205 -12.80 13.53 0.64
CA VAL A 205 -11.64 14.20 1.25
C VAL A 205 -11.59 15.69 0.91
N LYS A 206 -12.02 16.07 -0.30
CA LYS A 206 -12.08 17.49 -0.73
C LYS A 206 -13.08 18.33 0.08
N GLU A 207 -14.08 17.71 0.68
CA GLU A 207 -15.00 18.39 1.60
C GLU A 207 -14.38 18.64 2.96
N ILE A 208 -13.38 17.83 3.34
CA ILE A 208 -12.69 17.88 4.64
C ILE A 208 -11.45 18.76 4.57
N VAL A 209 -10.64 18.59 3.52
CA VAL A 209 -9.39 19.34 3.31
C VAL A 209 -9.26 19.82 1.87
N GLU A 210 -8.77 21.06 1.70
CA GLU A 210 -8.65 21.67 0.38
C GLU A 210 -7.51 21.06 -0.44
N ASP A 211 -6.36 20.80 0.20
CA ASP A 211 -5.15 20.33 -0.47
C ASP A 211 -5.05 18.81 -0.61
N GLY A 212 -5.90 18.07 0.09
CA GLY A 212 -6.04 16.62 -0.08
C GLY A 212 -5.22 15.77 0.89
N TRP A 213 -4.07 16.21 1.39
CA TRP A 213 -3.30 15.43 2.36
C TRP A 213 -3.93 15.47 3.76
N VAL A 214 -3.89 14.34 4.47
CA VAL A 214 -4.47 14.20 5.81
C VAL A 214 -3.60 13.28 6.67
N GLY A 215 -2.87 13.84 7.60
CA GLY A 215 -2.00 13.07 8.49
C GLY A 215 -1.58 13.87 9.70
N ASN A 216 -0.89 13.19 10.61
CA ASN A 216 -0.39 13.77 11.85
C ASN A 216 1.06 14.26 11.75
N LEU A 217 1.78 13.83 10.72
CA LEU A 217 3.17 14.22 10.47
C LEU A 217 3.20 15.30 9.38
N ASP A 218 3.85 16.43 9.66
CA ASP A 218 3.93 17.53 8.71
C ASP A 218 4.76 17.13 7.47
N PRO A 219 4.18 17.12 6.26
CA PRO A 219 4.91 16.77 5.04
C PRO A 219 6.03 17.78 4.70
N SER A 220 6.03 18.98 5.27
CA SER A 220 7.15 19.93 5.09
C SER A 220 8.46 19.45 5.73
N GLU A 221 8.39 18.51 6.66
CA GLU A 221 9.55 17.87 7.30
C GLU A 221 10.03 16.62 6.56
N SER A 222 9.41 16.29 5.43
CA SER A 222 9.78 15.11 4.65
C SER A 222 11.20 15.24 4.10
N ASN A 223 11.92 14.13 4.12
CA ASN A 223 13.27 14.10 3.58
C ASN A 223 13.66 12.68 3.14
N VAL A 224 14.66 12.63 2.27
CA VAL A 224 15.17 11.38 1.66
C VAL A 224 15.72 10.40 2.70
N GLU A 225 16.44 10.88 3.70
CA GLU A 225 17.10 10.00 4.69
C GLU A 225 16.08 9.31 5.59
N PHE A 226 15.06 10.03 6.05
CA PHE A 226 13.95 9.43 6.81
C PHE A 226 13.23 8.36 5.98
N GLY A 227 12.94 8.64 4.70
CA GLY A 227 12.32 7.68 3.80
C GLY A 227 13.19 6.43 3.57
N LYS A 228 14.50 6.61 3.32
CA LYS A 228 15.44 5.50 3.14
C LYS A 228 15.52 4.60 4.38
N GLN A 229 15.68 5.20 5.56
CA GLN A 229 15.76 4.41 6.80
C GLN A 229 14.46 3.62 7.01
N MET A 230 13.30 4.25 6.89
CA MET A 230 12.01 3.59 7.04
C MET A 230 11.81 2.46 6.04
N LEU A 231 12.08 2.69 4.74
CA LEU A 231 11.96 1.65 3.72
C LEU A 231 12.95 0.50 3.91
N ASN A 232 14.16 0.78 4.40
CA ASN A 232 15.14 -0.24 4.75
C ASN A 232 14.67 -1.09 5.93
N ASP A 233 14.09 -0.49 6.97
CA ASP A 233 13.56 -1.21 8.13
C ASP A 233 12.43 -2.15 7.71
N VAL A 234 11.49 -1.67 6.87
CA VAL A 234 10.41 -2.47 6.30
C VAL A 234 10.96 -3.59 5.41
N THR A 235 11.92 -3.30 4.55
CA THR A 235 12.56 -4.29 3.66
C THR A 235 13.26 -5.39 4.48
N ASN A 236 14.03 -5.03 5.50
CA ASN A 236 14.72 -6.00 6.37
C ASN A 236 13.72 -6.91 7.10
N TYR A 237 12.63 -6.34 7.61
CA TYR A 237 11.56 -7.13 8.19
C TYR A 237 10.97 -8.14 7.20
N LEU A 238 10.67 -7.69 5.96
CA LEU A 238 10.14 -8.58 4.91
C LEU A 238 11.14 -9.69 4.55
N ILE A 239 12.42 -9.38 4.47
CA ILE A 239 13.48 -10.38 4.23
C ILE A 239 13.48 -11.45 5.33
N ASP A 240 13.44 -11.04 6.60
CA ASP A 240 13.45 -11.98 7.72
C ASP A 240 12.13 -12.76 7.80
N PHE A 241 11.00 -12.12 7.55
CA PHE A 241 9.70 -12.80 7.43
C PHE A 241 9.70 -13.87 6.32
N ILE A 242 10.22 -13.55 5.14
CA ILE A 242 10.32 -14.49 4.02
C ILE A 242 11.18 -15.72 4.40
N LYS A 243 12.28 -15.53 5.13
CA LYS A 243 13.12 -16.65 5.61
C LYS A 243 12.35 -17.61 6.52
N GLU A 244 11.49 -17.07 7.41
CA GLU A 244 10.61 -17.89 8.26
C GLU A 244 9.47 -18.51 7.46
N PHE A 245 8.84 -17.76 6.58
CA PHE A 245 7.70 -18.21 5.78
C PHE A 245 8.07 -19.32 4.80
N LYS A 246 9.33 -19.40 4.36
CA LYS A 246 9.84 -20.52 3.55
C LYS A 246 9.79 -21.86 4.28
N LYS A 247 9.92 -21.86 5.61
CA LYS A 247 9.94 -23.08 6.43
C LYS A 247 8.57 -23.73 6.62
N ILE A 248 7.50 -23.02 6.28
CA ILE A 248 6.12 -23.51 6.35
C ILE A 248 5.85 -24.34 5.08
N ASP A 249 5.22 -25.49 5.21
CA ASP A 249 4.82 -26.39 4.10
C ASP A 249 3.58 -25.89 3.36
#